data_e6a756c08fe7c625c0b5c5cfd60dee0b
#
_entry.id   e6a756c08fe7c625c0b5c5cfd60dee0b
#
_cell.length_a   1.000
_cell.length_b   1.000
_cell.length_c   1.000
_cell.angle_alpha   90.00
_cell.angle_beta   90.00
_cell.angle_gamma   90.00
#
_symmetry.space_group_name_H-M   'P 1'
#
loop_
_entity.id
_entity.type
_entity.pdbx_description
1 polymer ?
#
loop_
_entity_poly.entity_id
_entity_poly.type
_entity_poly.pdbx_seq_one_letter_code
_entity_poly.pdbx_strand_id
1 'polypeptide(L)'
;MAGGLFVLFGLYLHSKLRIIERDPEMHRPVATEEALAAHCEEIVGEPRIVEAGERILVAVGYDLANIILIRTDDGNVIVDAGMSVGRAAAAKEALLARSPGPIRALIYTHSHIDHIGGAAAFVEEGTEIWATKTFDDHFIKQYGVLREIETIRGARQFGSSVEFTSLPCSALGRRVDLDGSMRPGIRFPTHRFEGKTSFTIGGLEIQLFEAHGETHDQLFVYIPSLEALFPGDNYYLAFPNLYTIRGTSPRDVPRWIQSLDRMRRLDPARLIPSHTLPIEGRGEVRLALRDYRDGIQSIQDQVIRYANQGLDLDAIVERLALPKALAERRSLLELYGQIDWSGRAIFGNALGWFDGRPEALYPSGRVEFAKKTVKNLGGQARVLDLAEESRSEGDVRYALELLALLRDADALDERGKNAFVSALR
;
A
#
# COMPACT_ATOMS: atom_id res chain seq x y z
N MET A 1 -2.71 -6.02 55.36
CA MET A 1 -3.75 -5.53 54.41
C MET A 1 -3.27 -5.31 52.95
N ALA A 2 -1.98 -5.37 52.66
CA ALA A 2 -1.45 -5.21 51.30
C ALA A 2 -1.58 -6.47 50.41
N GLY A 3 -1.57 -7.68 51.03
CA GLY A 3 -1.68 -8.94 50.25
C GLY A 3 -3.03 -9.20 49.58
N GLY A 4 -4.13 -8.70 50.15
CA GLY A 4 -5.46 -8.90 49.63
C GLY A 4 -5.75 -8.07 48.37
N LEU A 5 -5.12 -6.91 48.22
CA LEU A 5 -5.28 -6.04 47.05
C LEU A 5 -4.59 -6.63 45.82
N PHE A 6 -3.43 -7.26 45.98
CA PHE A 6 -2.70 -7.93 44.89
C PHE A 6 -3.44 -9.17 44.36
N VAL A 7 -4.06 -9.95 45.22
CA VAL A 7 -4.85 -11.12 44.83
C VAL A 7 -6.13 -10.70 44.09
N LEU A 8 -6.82 -9.66 44.56
CA LEU A 8 -8.01 -9.12 43.87
C LEU A 8 -7.66 -8.48 42.54
N PHE A 9 -6.53 -7.80 42.42
CA PHE A 9 -6.03 -7.24 41.16
C PHE A 9 -5.61 -8.33 40.19
N GLY A 10 -4.95 -9.40 40.67
CA GLY A 10 -4.60 -10.57 39.87
C GLY A 10 -5.84 -11.35 39.38
N LEU A 11 -6.87 -11.51 40.22
CA LEU A 11 -8.14 -12.12 39.84
C LEU A 11 -8.95 -11.24 38.89
N TYR A 12 -8.90 -9.93 39.04
CA TYR A 12 -9.53 -8.98 38.11
C TYR A 12 -8.86 -9.00 36.73
N LEU A 13 -7.51 -9.04 36.68
CA LEU A 13 -6.76 -9.23 35.44
C LEU A 13 -7.05 -10.60 34.80
N HIS A 14 -7.10 -11.67 35.59
CA HIS A 14 -7.38 -13.03 35.10
C HIS A 14 -8.82 -13.18 34.58
N SER A 15 -9.79 -12.51 35.21
CA SER A 15 -11.18 -12.50 34.72
C SER A 15 -11.41 -11.70 33.42
N LYS A 16 -10.48 -10.78 33.10
CA LYS A 16 -10.48 -10.02 31.86
C LYS A 16 -9.71 -10.70 30.72
N LEU A 17 -8.83 -11.65 31.02
CA LEU A 17 -8.14 -12.53 30.08
C LEU A 17 -9.03 -13.71 29.66
N ARG A 18 -10.33 -13.48 29.41
CA ARG A 18 -11.10 -14.43 28.62
C ARG A 18 -10.40 -14.50 27.25
N ILE A 19 -10.04 -15.73 26.88
CA ILE A 19 -9.65 -16.05 25.50
C ILE A 19 -10.80 -15.51 24.64
N ILE A 20 -10.57 -14.37 24.00
CA ILE A 20 -11.53 -13.82 23.05
C ILE A 20 -11.35 -14.70 21.82
N GLU A 21 -12.19 -15.73 21.71
CA GLU A 21 -12.25 -16.53 20.49
C GLU A 21 -12.53 -15.60 19.32
N ARG A 22 -11.94 -15.90 18.15
CA ARG A 22 -12.25 -15.17 16.92
C ARG A 22 -13.73 -15.35 16.65
N ASP A 23 -14.44 -14.24 16.43
CA ASP A 23 -15.83 -14.27 16.02
C ASP A 23 -15.96 -15.12 14.73
N PRO A 24 -16.81 -16.16 14.68
CA PRO A 24 -16.95 -17.02 13.51
C PRO A 24 -17.42 -16.27 12.26
N GLU A 25 -18.00 -15.08 12.41
CA GLU A 25 -18.36 -14.20 11.28
C GLU A 25 -17.19 -13.37 10.74
N MET A 26 -15.97 -13.52 11.31
CA MET A 26 -14.77 -12.80 10.90
C MET A 26 -13.86 -13.70 10.05
N HIS A 27 -13.48 -13.22 8.88
CA HIS A 27 -12.74 -13.97 7.87
C HIS A 27 -11.48 -13.23 7.43
N ARG A 28 -10.46 -13.99 7.02
CA ARG A 28 -9.27 -13.43 6.36
C ARG A 28 -9.50 -13.40 4.84
N PRO A 29 -9.28 -12.28 4.17
CA PRO A 29 -9.37 -12.17 2.72
C PRO A 29 -8.10 -12.73 2.05
N VAL A 30 -7.89 -14.03 2.15
CA VAL A 30 -6.67 -14.70 1.64
C VAL A 30 -6.60 -14.59 0.11
N ALA A 31 -5.48 -14.07 -0.38
CA ALA A 31 -5.16 -14.05 -1.80
C ALA A 31 -4.40 -15.35 -2.19
N THR A 32 -4.83 -16.00 -3.26
CA THR A 32 -4.12 -17.15 -3.85
C THR A 32 -3.29 -16.70 -5.06
N GLU A 33 -2.39 -17.56 -5.53
CA GLU A 33 -1.61 -17.31 -6.77
C GLU A 33 -2.54 -17.16 -7.97
N GLU A 34 -3.61 -17.97 -8.05
CA GLU A 34 -4.60 -17.89 -9.11
C GLU A 34 -5.39 -16.58 -9.04
N ALA A 35 -5.75 -16.11 -7.84
CA ALA A 35 -6.43 -14.83 -7.67
C ALA A 35 -5.51 -13.66 -8.09
N LEU A 36 -4.21 -13.72 -7.77
CA LEU A 36 -3.24 -12.73 -8.23
C LEU A 36 -3.07 -12.77 -9.75
N ALA A 37 -2.95 -13.94 -10.35
CA ALA A 37 -2.79 -14.09 -11.79
C ALA A 37 -4.01 -13.54 -12.56
N ALA A 38 -5.22 -13.89 -12.14
CA ALA A 38 -6.47 -13.37 -12.73
C ALA A 38 -6.59 -11.84 -12.55
N HIS A 39 -6.22 -11.34 -11.39
CA HIS A 39 -6.20 -9.90 -11.10
C HIS A 39 -5.19 -9.18 -12.02
N CYS A 40 -3.97 -9.71 -12.17
CA CYS A 40 -2.95 -9.15 -13.06
C CYS A 40 -3.40 -9.11 -14.53
N GLU A 41 -4.05 -10.16 -15.01
CA GLU A 41 -4.59 -10.21 -16.39
C GLU A 41 -5.64 -9.11 -16.60
N GLU A 42 -6.54 -8.91 -15.65
CA GLU A 42 -7.60 -7.93 -15.73
C GLU A 42 -7.09 -6.48 -15.64
N ILE A 43 -6.29 -6.18 -14.60
CA ILE A 43 -5.90 -4.79 -14.30
C ILE A 43 -4.70 -4.29 -15.12
N VAL A 44 -3.81 -5.17 -15.55
CA VAL A 44 -2.64 -4.83 -16.37
C VAL A 44 -2.93 -5.23 -17.81
N GLY A 45 -2.89 -6.51 -18.13
CA GLY A 45 -3.04 -7.05 -19.48
C GLY A 45 -2.09 -6.38 -20.48
N GLU A 46 -2.47 -6.33 -21.75
CA GLU A 46 -1.77 -5.54 -22.75
C GLU A 46 -2.04 -4.03 -22.55
N PRO A 47 -1.05 -3.15 -22.82
CA PRO A 47 -1.22 -1.71 -22.74
C PRO A 47 -2.40 -1.22 -23.59
N ARG A 48 -3.33 -0.50 -22.97
CA ARG A 48 -4.55 -0.04 -23.62
C ARG A 48 -5.05 1.28 -23.06
N ILE A 49 -5.88 1.98 -23.87
CA ILE A 49 -6.61 3.17 -23.40
C ILE A 49 -8.04 2.74 -23.06
N VAL A 50 -8.42 2.95 -21.81
CA VAL A 50 -9.78 2.76 -21.30
C VAL A 50 -10.48 4.12 -21.26
N GLU A 51 -11.69 4.20 -21.79
CA GLU A 51 -12.54 5.39 -21.74
C GLU A 51 -13.47 5.31 -20.53
N ALA A 52 -13.51 6.38 -19.72
CA ALA A 52 -14.40 6.50 -18.58
C ALA A 52 -15.32 7.72 -18.78
N GLY A 53 -16.37 7.54 -19.55
CA GLY A 53 -17.19 8.62 -20.09
C GLY A 53 -16.50 9.34 -21.26
N GLU A 54 -17.13 10.42 -21.75
CA GLU A 54 -16.72 11.07 -23.01
C GLU A 54 -15.39 11.84 -22.95
N ARG A 55 -15.00 12.31 -21.77
CA ARG A 55 -13.85 13.23 -21.59
C ARG A 55 -12.66 12.63 -20.85
N ILE A 56 -12.71 11.38 -20.40
CA ILE A 56 -11.66 10.78 -19.58
C ILE A 56 -11.07 9.57 -20.29
N LEU A 57 -9.75 9.59 -20.46
CA LEU A 57 -8.96 8.50 -21.03
C LEU A 57 -7.96 8.00 -19.98
N VAL A 58 -7.88 6.70 -19.78
CA VAL A 58 -6.97 6.09 -18.82
C VAL A 58 -6.01 5.16 -19.55
N ALA A 59 -4.72 5.45 -19.50
CA ALA A 59 -3.68 4.58 -20.03
C ALA A 59 -3.36 3.49 -19.01
N VAL A 60 -3.90 2.28 -19.24
CA VAL A 60 -3.76 1.11 -18.36
C VAL A 60 -2.71 0.16 -18.91
N GLY A 61 -1.85 -0.39 -18.04
CA GLY A 61 -0.83 -1.37 -18.41
C GLY A 61 0.46 -0.78 -19.02
N TYR A 62 0.53 0.53 -19.17
CA TYR A 62 1.74 1.21 -19.67
C TYR A 62 2.82 1.29 -18.59
N ASP A 63 2.43 1.56 -17.34
CA ASP A 63 3.35 1.70 -16.21
C ASP A 63 2.75 1.06 -14.94
N LEU A 64 3.37 1.27 -13.79
CA LEU A 64 2.86 0.84 -12.49
C LEU A 64 1.57 1.59 -12.16
N ALA A 65 1.59 2.92 -12.19
CA ALA A 65 0.38 3.73 -12.08
C ALA A 65 -0.24 3.99 -13.47
N ASN A 66 -1.55 4.15 -13.49
CA ASN A 66 -2.28 4.66 -14.65
C ASN A 66 -1.90 6.13 -14.91
N ILE A 67 -1.91 6.50 -16.18
CA ILE A 67 -1.79 7.90 -16.59
C ILE A 67 -3.14 8.32 -17.13
N ILE A 68 -3.74 9.34 -16.53
CA ILE A 68 -5.11 9.72 -16.84
C ILE A 68 -5.13 11.05 -17.59
N LEU A 69 -5.82 11.10 -18.72
CA LEU A 69 -6.02 12.31 -19.49
C LEU A 69 -7.48 12.74 -19.44
N ILE A 70 -7.70 14.01 -19.13
CA ILE A 70 -9.00 14.67 -19.13
C ILE A 70 -9.03 15.68 -20.30
N ARG A 71 -9.97 15.46 -21.22
CA ARG A 71 -10.20 16.35 -22.38
C ARG A 71 -10.90 17.64 -21.92
N THR A 72 -10.40 18.78 -22.33
CA THR A 72 -11.06 20.06 -22.15
C THR A 72 -11.21 20.78 -23.51
N ASP A 73 -11.95 21.87 -23.56
CA ASP A 73 -12.14 22.62 -24.80
C ASP A 73 -10.89 23.46 -25.18
N ASP A 74 -9.87 23.56 -24.28
CA ASP A 74 -8.62 24.27 -24.49
C ASP A 74 -7.36 23.37 -24.31
N GLY A 75 -7.47 22.10 -24.61
CA GLY A 75 -6.38 21.13 -24.49
C GLY A 75 -6.66 20.05 -23.44
N ASN A 76 -5.61 19.48 -22.86
CA ASN A 76 -5.69 18.32 -22.01
C ASN A 76 -5.14 18.60 -20.61
N VAL A 77 -5.69 17.91 -19.61
CA VAL A 77 -5.17 17.85 -18.25
C VAL A 77 -4.75 16.40 -17.97
N ILE A 78 -3.57 16.22 -17.39
CA ILE A 78 -3.03 14.92 -17.00
C ILE A 78 -3.13 14.78 -15.49
N VAL A 79 -3.59 13.63 -15.01
CA VAL A 79 -3.50 13.21 -13.59
C VAL A 79 -2.54 12.05 -13.51
N ASP A 80 -1.45 12.24 -12.76
CA ASP A 80 -0.29 11.38 -12.61
C ASP A 80 0.47 11.10 -13.92
N ALA A 81 1.75 10.82 -13.81
CA ALA A 81 2.66 10.80 -14.96
C ALA A 81 3.41 9.47 -15.18
N GLY A 82 3.12 8.44 -14.36
CA GLY A 82 3.88 7.20 -14.40
C GLY A 82 5.26 7.31 -13.74
N MET A 83 6.02 6.23 -13.78
CA MET A 83 7.31 6.07 -13.09
C MET A 83 8.51 6.50 -13.93
N SER A 84 8.46 6.34 -15.26
CA SER A 84 9.59 6.61 -16.13
C SER A 84 9.21 7.37 -17.40
N VAL A 85 10.14 8.17 -17.90
CA VAL A 85 9.91 9.00 -19.11
C VAL A 85 9.59 8.15 -20.33
N GLY A 86 10.24 6.99 -20.51
CA GLY A 86 10.01 6.12 -21.66
C GLY A 86 8.62 5.52 -21.70
N ARG A 87 8.14 4.99 -20.57
CA ARG A 87 6.77 4.43 -20.45
C ARG A 87 5.71 5.54 -20.54
N ALA A 88 5.97 6.67 -19.91
CA ALA A 88 5.12 7.85 -19.97
C ALA A 88 4.98 8.41 -21.41
N ALA A 89 6.07 8.41 -22.19
CA ALA A 89 6.04 8.83 -23.59
C ALA A 89 5.18 7.92 -24.46
N ALA A 90 5.27 6.60 -24.26
CA ALA A 90 4.40 5.64 -24.97
C ALA A 90 2.91 5.83 -24.60
N ALA A 91 2.63 6.05 -23.32
CA ALA A 91 1.27 6.37 -22.88
C ALA A 91 0.76 7.69 -23.45
N LYS A 92 1.61 8.76 -23.47
CA LYS A 92 1.29 10.05 -24.07
C LYS A 92 0.92 9.92 -25.54
N GLU A 93 1.71 9.18 -26.31
CA GLU A 93 1.43 8.94 -27.72
C GLU A 93 0.03 8.32 -27.93
N ALA A 94 -0.28 7.27 -27.19
CA ALA A 94 -1.57 6.59 -27.26
C ALA A 94 -2.75 7.48 -26.81
N LEU A 95 -2.56 8.29 -25.77
CA LEU A 95 -3.55 9.23 -25.26
C LEU A 95 -3.81 10.36 -26.25
N LEU A 96 -2.73 11.00 -26.76
CA LEU A 96 -2.86 12.12 -27.70
C LEU A 96 -3.34 11.68 -29.10
N ALA A 97 -3.16 10.42 -29.49
CA ALA A 97 -3.79 9.89 -30.69
C ALA A 97 -5.33 9.93 -30.61
N ARG A 98 -5.89 9.89 -29.38
CA ARG A 98 -7.33 9.98 -29.13
C ARG A 98 -7.82 11.36 -28.70
N SER A 99 -6.91 12.19 -28.18
CA SER A 99 -7.20 13.56 -27.74
C SER A 99 -6.06 14.49 -28.14
N PRO A 100 -5.96 14.86 -29.42
CA PRO A 100 -4.94 15.79 -29.87
C PRO A 100 -5.07 17.16 -29.18
N GLY A 101 -3.95 17.78 -28.82
CA GLY A 101 -3.93 19.12 -28.23
C GLY A 101 -2.84 19.28 -27.18
N PRO A 102 -2.57 20.53 -26.75
CA PRO A 102 -1.55 20.81 -25.75
C PRO A 102 -1.93 20.29 -24.38
N ILE A 103 -0.92 20.02 -23.54
CA ILE A 103 -1.11 19.67 -22.15
C ILE A 103 -1.06 20.96 -21.32
N ARG A 104 -2.19 21.35 -20.78
CA ARG A 104 -2.36 22.59 -20.01
C ARG A 104 -1.97 22.45 -18.56
N ALA A 105 -2.30 21.30 -17.96
CA ALA A 105 -1.95 21.03 -16.57
C ALA A 105 -1.57 19.56 -16.36
N LEU A 106 -0.70 19.35 -15.38
CA LEU A 106 -0.35 18.06 -14.80
C LEU A 106 -0.63 18.13 -13.31
N ILE A 107 -1.41 17.18 -12.80
CA ILE A 107 -1.77 17.11 -11.39
C ILE A 107 -1.11 15.87 -10.79
N TYR A 108 -0.28 16.04 -9.78
CA TYR A 108 0.25 14.94 -8.99
C TYR A 108 -0.69 14.64 -7.83
N THR A 109 -1.19 13.42 -7.77
CA THR A 109 -1.99 13.00 -6.62
C THR A 109 -1.15 12.95 -5.36
N HIS A 110 0.12 12.57 -5.46
CA HIS A 110 1.11 12.57 -4.39
C HIS A 110 2.53 12.37 -4.93
N SER A 111 3.53 12.38 -4.06
CA SER A 111 4.95 12.41 -4.41
C SER A 111 5.60 11.04 -4.70
N HIS A 112 4.87 9.92 -4.73
CA HIS A 112 5.46 8.65 -5.09
C HIS A 112 5.94 8.64 -6.55
N ILE A 113 7.04 7.92 -6.79
CA ILE A 113 7.76 7.98 -8.06
C ILE A 113 6.93 7.53 -9.26
N ASP A 114 6.01 6.62 -9.06
CA ASP A 114 5.12 6.08 -10.09
C ASP A 114 3.99 7.04 -10.51
N HIS A 115 3.86 8.18 -9.82
CA HIS A 115 2.93 9.27 -10.16
C HIS A 115 3.63 10.49 -10.75
N ILE A 116 4.95 10.63 -10.53
CA ILE A 116 5.70 11.85 -10.91
C ILE A 116 6.90 11.58 -11.82
N GLY A 117 7.37 10.34 -11.89
CA GLY A 117 8.62 9.98 -12.54
C GLY A 117 8.61 10.19 -14.05
N GLY A 118 7.47 10.08 -14.71
CA GLY A 118 7.31 10.30 -16.15
C GLY A 118 7.02 11.74 -16.55
N ALA A 119 6.98 12.69 -15.63
CA ALA A 119 6.52 14.07 -15.85
C ALA A 119 7.19 14.79 -17.03
N ALA A 120 8.48 14.56 -17.26
CA ALA A 120 9.20 15.16 -18.37
C ALA A 120 8.62 14.83 -19.76
N ALA A 121 7.85 13.74 -19.88
CA ALA A 121 7.17 13.41 -21.12
C ALA A 121 5.95 14.31 -21.38
N PHE A 122 5.33 14.86 -20.34
CA PHE A 122 4.06 15.61 -20.42
C PHE A 122 4.25 17.13 -20.34
N VAL A 123 5.31 17.59 -19.68
CA VAL A 123 5.52 19.03 -19.44
C VAL A 123 6.02 19.71 -20.70
N GLU A 124 5.25 20.71 -21.16
CA GLU A 124 5.51 21.59 -22.29
C GLU A 124 5.60 23.04 -21.79
N GLU A 125 5.93 23.99 -22.68
CA GLU A 125 5.91 25.42 -22.33
C GLU A 125 4.49 25.83 -21.92
N GLY A 126 4.34 26.39 -20.71
CA GLY A 126 3.05 26.84 -20.18
C GLY A 126 2.25 25.73 -19.48
N THR A 127 2.76 24.50 -19.38
CA THR A 127 2.11 23.46 -18.56
C THR A 127 2.19 23.78 -17.07
N GLU A 128 1.05 23.93 -16.41
CA GLU A 128 0.97 24.10 -14.96
C GLU A 128 1.11 22.75 -14.25
N ILE A 129 1.87 22.67 -13.16
CA ILE A 129 2.02 21.46 -12.36
C ILE A 129 1.47 21.71 -10.96
N TRP A 130 0.43 20.96 -10.60
CA TRP A 130 -0.32 21.13 -9.36
C TRP A 130 -0.03 20.00 -8.37
N ALA A 131 0.24 20.34 -7.10
CA ALA A 131 0.38 19.41 -5.98
C ALA A 131 0.00 20.08 -4.66
N THR A 132 -0.05 19.31 -3.58
CA THR A 132 -0.21 19.87 -2.24
C THR A 132 1.04 20.62 -1.78
N LYS A 133 0.90 21.50 -0.80
CA LYS A 133 1.99 22.28 -0.21
C LYS A 133 3.08 21.40 0.42
N THR A 134 2.74 20.22 0.90
CA THR A 134 3.64 19.30 1.58
C THR A 134 4.39 18.35 0.63
N PHE A 135 4.16 18.44 -0.66
CA PHE A 135 4.80 17.59 -1.69
C PHE A 135 6.33 17.57 -1.58
N ASP A 136 6.96 18.74 -1.52
CA ASP A 136 8.44 18.84 -1.51
C ASP A 136 9.04 18.18 -0.28
N ASP A 137 8.43 18.33 0.89
CA ASP A 137 8.90 17.74 2.15
C ASP A 137 8.87 16.22 2.09
N HIS A 138 7.79 15.65 1.55
CA HIS A 138 7.66 14.20 1.36
C HIS A 138 8.63 13.66 0.34
N PHE A 139 8.74 14.33 -0.80
CA PHE A 139 9.68 13.96 -1.84
C PHE A 139 11.13 13.97 -1.35
N ILE A 140 11.56 15.05 -0.70
CA ILE A 140 12.93 15.18 -0.18
C ILE A 140 13.21 14.13 0.89
N LYS A 141 12.26 13.88 1.79
CA LYS A 141 12.42 12.85 2.83
C LYS A 141 12.63 11.47 2.23
N GLN A 142 11.79 11.08 1.27
CA GLN A 142 11.80 9.74 0.71
C GLN A 142 12.96 9.54 -0.28
N TYR A 143 13.08 10.41 -1.26
CA TYR A 143 14.04 10.24 -2.36
C TYR A 143 15.37 11.00 -2.18
N GLY A 144 15.48 11.81 -1.15
CA GLY A 144 16.71 12.47 -0.73
C GLY A 144 17.29 11.79 0.50
N VAL A 145 16.72 12.04 1.68
CA VAL A 145 17.28 11.64 2.98
C VAL A 145 17.32 10.13 3.18
N LEU A 146 16.26 9.41 2.79
CA LEU A 146 16.12 7.95 3.00
C LEU A 146 16.37 7.13 1.73
N ARG A 147 16.86 7.74 0.66
CA ARG A 147 17.00 7.14 -0.66
C ARG A 147 17.65 5.76 -0.66
N GLU A 148 18.79 5.60 0.00
CA GLU A 148 19.57 4.35 -0.04
C GLU A 148 18.79 3.19 0.59
N ILE A 149 18.25 3.40 1.79
CA ILE A 149 17.49 2.34 2.47
C ILE A 149 16.16 2.06 1.78
N GLU A 150 15.50 3.07 1.22
CA GLU A 150 14.26 2.90 0.45
C GLU A 150 14.51 2.10 -0.84
N THR A 151 15.63 2.33 -1.53
CA THR A 151 16.02 1.56 -2.72
C THR A 151 16.20 0.08 -2.38
N ILE A 152 16.96 -0.23 -1.31
CA ILE A 152 17.21 -1.62 -0.88
C ILE A 152 15.91 -2.32 -0.46
N ARG A 153 15.06 -1.64 0.30
CA ARG A 153 13.80 -2.22 0.79
C ARG A 153 12.72 -2.27 -0.29
N GLY A 154 12.71 -1.29 -1.20
CA GLY A 154 11.83 -1.26 -2.36
C GLY A 154 12.09 -2.44 -3.29
N ALA A 155 13.36 -2.78 -3.56
CA ALA A 155 13.72 -3.95 -4.34
C ALA A 155 13.14 -5.26 -3.75
N ARG A 156 13.06 -5.37 -2.43
CA ARG A 156 12.43 -6.51 -1.75
C ARG A 156 10.90 -6.49 -1.86
N GLN A 157 10.28 -5.33 -1.69
CA GLN A 157 8.82 -5.19 -1.76
C GLN A 157 8.28 -5.50 -3.15
N PHE A 158 8.95 -5.00 -4.19
CA PHE A 158 8.50 -5.15 -5.57
C PHE A 158 9.08 -6.37 -6.29
N GLY A 159 9.84 -7.21 -5.57
CA GLY A 159 10.40 -8.42 -6.13
C GLY A 159 11.35 -8.18 -7.31
N SER A 160 12.12 -7.08 -7.29
CA SER A 160 12.98 -6.67 -8.42
C SER A 160 14.07 -7.70 -8.77
N SER A 161 14.39 -8.60 -7.84
CA SER A 161 15.34 -9.71 -8.05
C SER A 161 14.66 -11.04 -8.38
N VAL A 162 13.32 -11.08 -8.45
CA VAL A 162 12.56 -12.30 -8.77
C VAL A 162 12.36 -12.38 -10.28
N GLU A 163 12.44 -13.59 -10.85
CA GLU A 163 12.20 -13.79 -12.28
C GLU A 163 10.81 -13.33 -12.70
N PHE A 164 10.69 -12.80 -13.92
CA PHE A 164 9.45 -12.24 -14.45
C PHE A 164 8.29 -13.25 -14.43
N THR A 165 8.57 -14.50 -14.74
CA THR A 165 7.59 -15.59 -14.76
C THR A 165 6.96 -15.89 -13.39
N SER A 166 7.68 -15.53 -12.31
CA SER A 166 7.23 -15.77 -10.93
C SER A 166 6.40 -14.62 -10.33
N LEU A 167 6.36 -13.45 -10.98
CA LEU A 167 5.63 -12.28 -10.53
C LEU A 167 5.09 -11.51 -11.75
N PRO A 168 3.89 -11.83 -12.23
CA PRO A 168 3.35 -11.29 -13.48
C PRO A 168 3.07 -9.79 -13.42
N CYS A 169 2.68 -9.27 -12.27
CA CYS A 169 2.47 -7.85 -12.04
C CYS A 169 2.72 -7.49 -10.57
N SER A 170 2.56 -6.21 -10.21
CA SER A 170 2.73 -5.73 -8.83
C SER A 170 1.41 -5.69 -8.03
N ALA A 171 0.35 -6.34 -8.50
CA ALA A 171 -1.03 -6.24 -7.99
C ALA A 171 -1.70 -4.84 -8.15
N LEU A 172 -0.96 -3.79 -8.46
CA LEU A 172 -1.48 -2.44 -8.71
C LEU A 172 -1.38 -2.04 -10.19
N GLY A 173 -0.40 -2.57 -10.90
CA GLY A 173 -0.13 -2.24 -12.28
C GLY A 173 1.03 -3.05 -12.83
N ARG A 174 1.62 -2.58 -13.91
CA ARG A 174 2.77 -3.22 -14.54
C ARG A 174 3.93 -3.34 -13.54
N ARG A 175 4.62 -4.47 -13.59
CA ARG A 175 5.79 -4.72 -12.75
C ARG A 175 6.83 -3.61 -12.86
N VAL A 176 7.45 -3.30 -11.72
CA VAL A 176 8.61 -2.42 -11.65
C VAL A 176 9.85 -3.20 -12.10
N ASP A 177 10.28 -2.97 -13.34
CA ASP A 177 11.53 -3.50 -13.85
C ASP A 177 12.64 -2.51 -13.54
N LEU A 178 13.64 -2.94 -12.78
CA LEU A 178 14.85 -2.14 -12.48
C LEU A 178 15.92 -2.30 -13.55
N ASP A 179 15.52 -2.58 -14.80
CA ASP A 179 16.42 -2.46 -15.92
C ASP A 179 16.78 -0.99 -16.15
N GLY A 180 17.90 -0.69 -16.76
CA GLY A 180 18.37 0.69 -16.98
C GLY A 180 17.43 1.57 -17.81
N SER A 181 16.24 1.09 -18.22
CA SER A 181 15.20 1.81 -18.93
C SER A 181 14.34 2.70 -18.00
N MET A 182 14.33 2.39 -16.70
CA MET A 182 13.58 3.13 -15.69
C MET A 182 14.30 4.43 -15.33
N ARG A 183 14.16 5.44 -16.17
CA ARG A 183 14.73 6.78 -15.95
C ARG A 183 13.63 7.77 -15.59
N PRO A 184 13.56 8.22 -14.32
CA PRO A 184 12.61 9.26 -13.92
C PRO A 184 13.06 10.62 -14.51
N GLY A 185 12.07 11.39 -14.94
CA GLY A 185 12.23 12.77 -15.41
C GLY A 185 11.29 13.70 -14.64
N ILE A 186 11.54 13.82 -13.35
CA ILE A 186 10.69 14.58 -12.42
C ILE A 186 10.65 16.06 -12.80
N ARG A 187 9.49 16.67 -12.66
CA ARG A 187 9.29 18.12 -12.71
C ARG A 187 8.60 18.56 -11.42
N PHE A 188 9.18 19.55 -10.75
CA PHE A 188 8.61 20.04 -9.49
C PHE A 188 7.33 20.86 -9.75
N PRO A 189 6.35 20.82 -8.81
CA PRO A 189 5.12 21.58 -8.92
C PRO A 189 5.38 23.08 -9.10
N THR A 190 4.63 23.71 -10.02
CA THR A 190 4.60 25.17 -10.20
C THR A 190 3.54 25.81 -9.31
N HIS A 191 2.49 25.05 -8.97
CA HIS A 191 1.37 25.48 -8.13
C HIS A 191 1.22 24.53 -6.94
N ARG A 192 1.15 25.11 -5.74
CA ARG A 192 0.98 24.38 -4.49
C ARG A 192 -0.21 24.94 -3.72
N PHE A 193 -0.99 24.06 -3.11
CA PHE A 193 -2.16 24.46 -2.31
C PHE A 193 -2.23 23.69 -1.00
N GLU A 194 -3.08 24.18 -0.09
CA GLU A 194 -3.39 23.58 1.19
C GLU A 194 -4.92 23.49 1.33
N GLY A 195 -5.42 22.39 1.86
CA GLY A 195 -6.84 22.16 2.07
C GLY A 195 -7.65 21.89 0.81
N LYS A 196 -8.12 22.91 0.13
CA LYS A 196 -8.91 22.82 -1.11
C LYS A 196 -8.59 23.98 -2.04
N THR A 197 -8.51 23.70 -3.35
CA THR A 197 -8.45 24.71 -4.41
C THR A 197 -9.25 24.27 -5.62
N SER A 198 -9.48 25.19 -6.57
CA SER A 198 -10.02 24.86 -7.88
C SER A 198 -9.46 25.81 -8.95
N PHE A 199 -9.45 25.32 -10.18
CA PHE A 199 -9.12 26.12 -11.37
C PHE A 199 -9.98 25.64 -12.54
N THR A 200 -10.02 26.44 -13.62
CA THR A 200 -10.81 26.14 -14.81
C THR A 200 -9.94 26.07 -16.03
N ILE A 201 -10.05 24.99 -16.82
CA ILE A 201 -9.40 24.84 -18.12
C ILE A 201 -10.46 24.41 -19.13
N GLY A 202 -10.58 25.14 -20.24
CA GLY A 202 -11.50 24.80 -21.32
C GLY A 202 -12.92 24.49 -20.84
N GLY A 203 -13.46 25.34 -19.96
CA GLY A 203 -14.82 25.21 -19.40
C GLY A 203 -15.02 24.17 -18.33
N LEU A 204 -14.01 23.34 -17.99
CA LEU A 204 -14.10 22.38 -16.87
C LEU A 204 -13.55 22.98 -15.58
N GLU A 205 -14.37 23.05 -14.54
CA GLU A 205 -13.92 23.30 -13.18
C GLU A 205 -13.29 22.02 -12.60
N ILE A 206 -12.03 22.11 -12.20
CA ILE A 206 -11.25 21.03 -11.59
C ILE A 206 -11.01 21.40 -10.15
N GLN A 207 -11.55 20.61 -9.24
CA GLN A 207 -11.42 20.81 -7.79
C GLN A 207 -10.37 19.85 -7.23
N LEU A 208 -9.40 20.39 -6.49
CA LEU A 208 -8.36 19.63 -5.79
C LEU A 208 -8.61 19.69 -4.29
N PHE A 209 -8.53 18.55 -3.64
CA PHE A 209 -8.74 18.41 -2.20
C PHE A 209 -7.55 17.69 -1.58
N GLU A 210 -6.86 18.32 -0.64
CA GLU A 210 -5.91 17.63 0.21
C GLU A 210 -6.61 16.49 0.96
N ALA A 211 -6.07 15.29 0.89
CA ALA A 211 -6.74 14.07 1.35
C ALA A 211 -5.73 13.05 1.84
N HIS A 212 -5.24 13.23 3.05
CA HIS A 212 -4.29 12.31 3.68
C HIS A 212 -4.78 10.86 3.59
N GLY A 213 -3.88 9.95 3.29
CA GLY A 213 -4.16 8.52 3.17
C GLY A 213 -2.88 7.75 2.94
N GLU A 214 -2.61 7.33 1.71
CA GLU A 214 -1.36 6.65 1.36
C GLU A 214 -0.13 7.47 1.75
N THR A 215 -0.18 8.78 1.52
CA THR A 215 0.81 9.74 1.99
C THR A 215 0.15 10.95 2.64
N HIS A 216 0.95 11.79 3.33
CA HIS A 216 0.44 13.03 3.91
C HIS A 216 0.29 14.15 2.87
N ASP A 217 0.96 14.03 1.71
CA ASP A 217 0.83 14.97 0.59
C ASP A 217 -0.21 14.52 -0.44
N GLN A 218 -0.98 13.49 -0.15
CA GLN A 218 -2.04 12.97 -1.02
C GLN A 218 -3.13 13.99 -1.24
N LEU A 219 -3.62 14.05 -2.49
CA LEU A 219 -4.84 14.76 -2.86
C LEU A 219 -5.79 13.84 -3.64
N PHE A 220 -7.04 14.23 -3.75
CA PHE A 220 -7.95 13.73 -4.78
C PHE A 220 -8.47 14.87 -5.65
N VAL A 221 -8.81 14.53 -6.90
CA VAL A 221 -9.41 15.44 -7.86
C VAL A 221 -10.90 15.13 -8.00
N TYR A 222 -11.74 16.16 -8.09
CA TYR A 222 -13.14 16.03 -8.41
C TYR A 222 -13.55 17.00 -9.51
N ILE A 223 -14.26 16.52 -10.53
CA ILE A 223 -14.77 17.32 -11.62
C ILE A 223 -16.30 17.23 -11.57
N PRO A 224 -16.97 18.25 -11.03
CA PRO A 224 -18.42 18.21 -10.80
C PRO A 224 -19.25 17.96 -12.06
N SER A 225 -18.94 18.63 -13.17
CA SER A 225 -19.66 18.49 -14.43
C SER A 225 -19.54 17.09 -15.08
N LEU A 226 -18.52 16.31 -14.71
CA LEU A 226 -18.33 14.94 -15.14
C LEU A 226 -18.75 13.93 -14.07
N GLU A 227 -19.13 14.40 -12.88
CA GLU A 227 -19.37 13.57 -11.69
C GLU A 227 -18.24 12.55 -11.46
N ALA A 228 -16.99 12.94 -11.75
CA ALA A 228 -15.82 12.08 -11.78
C ALA A 228 -14.87 12.40 -10.63
N LEU A 229 -14.49 11.38 -9.88
CA LEU A 229 -13.56 11.40 -8.77
C LEU A 229 -12.28 10.62 -9.12
N PHE A 230 -11.13 11.24 -8.90
CA PHE A 230 -9.81 10.66 -9.07
C PHE A 230 -9.14 10.57 -7.69
N PRO A 231 -9.18 9.41 -7.02
CA PRO A 231 -8.79 9.27 -5.62
C PRO A 231 -7.28 9.24 -5.41
N GLY A 232 -6.47 9.16 -6.48
CA GLY A 232 -5.07 8.77 -6.37
C GLY A 232 -4.97 7.36 -5.78
N ASP A 233 -4.06 7.17 -4.83
CA ASP A 233 -3.85 5.90 -4.15
C ASP A 233 -4.69 5.72 -2.89
N ASN A 234 -5.61 6.65 -2.64
CA ASN A 234 -6.58 6.45 -1.57
C ASN A 234 -7.62 5.36 -1.87
N TYR A 235 -7.66 4.88 -3.12
CA TYR A 235 -8.44 3.72 -3.52
C TYR A 235 -7.78 2.98 -4.69
N TYR A 236 -7.71 1.66 -4.60
CA TYR A 236 -7.39 0.72 -5.68
C TYR A 236 -8.01 -0.66 -5.39
N LEU A 237 -8.06 -1.55 -6.40
CA LEU A 237 -8.75 -2.84 -6.29
C LEU A 237 -7.86 -3.92 -5.62
N ALA A 238 -7.39 -3.64 -4.41
CA ALA A 238 -6.67 -4.56 -3.53
C ALA A 238 -6.78 -4.05 -2.09
N PHE A 239 -6.48 -4.90 -1.09
CA PHE A 239 -6.42 -4.43 0.31
C PHE A 239 -5.44 -3.26 0.43
N PRO A 240 -5.84 -2.17 1.11
CA PRO A 240 -5.04 -0.96 1.19
C PRO A 240 -3.69 -1.21 1.89
N ASN A 241 -2.65 -0.62 1.34
CA ASN A 241 -1.32 -0.72 1.92
C ASN A 241 -1.18 0.26 3.09
N LEU A 242 -1.84 -0.04 4.22
CA LEU A 242 -1.78 0.81 5.42
C LEU A 242 -0.37 0.86 6.03
N TYR A 243 0.49 -0.06 5.63
CA TYR A 243 1.92 -0.04 5.90
C TYR A 243 2.69 -0.63 4.74
N THR A 244 3.71 0.06 4.26
CA THR A 244 4.58 -0.43 3.20
C THR A 244 5.89 -0.99 3.78
N ILE A 245 6.24 -2.23 3.41
CA ILE A 245 7.44 -2.92 3.95
C ILE A 245 8.76 -2.28 3.50
N ARG A 246 8.77 -1.48 2.42
CA ARG A 246 9.93 -0.68 2.05
C ARG A 246 10.25 0.41 3.08
N GLY A 247 9.28 0.80 3.88
CA GLY A 247 9.36 1.88 4.83
C GLY A 247 8.75 3.17 4.28
N THR A 248 8.14 3.93 5.15
CA THR A 248 7.55 5.24 4.85
C THR A 248 7.33 6.03 6.14
N SER A 249 6.91 7.26 6.03
CA SER A 249 6.27 7.96 7.14
C SER A 249 5.04 7.18 7.58
N PRO A 250 4.70 7.15 8.88
CA PRO A 250 3.48 6.52 9.36
C PRO A 250 2.27 7.02 8.58
N ARG A 251 1.46 6.09 8.02
CA ARG A 251 0.20 6.42 7.34
C ARG A 251 -0.88 6.68 8.37
N ASP A 252 -1.51 7.85 8.30
CA ASP A 252 -2.55 8.27 9.25
C ASP A 252 -3.88 7.61 8.87
N VAL A 253 -4.12 6.40 9.41
CA VAL A 253 -5.30 5.61 9.08
C VAL A 253 -6.61 6.33 9.41
N PRO A 254 -6.79 6.99 10.57
CA PRO A 254 -7.95 7.84 10.82
C PRO A 254 -8.19 8.92 9.76
N ARG A 255 -7.16 9.60 9.28
CA ARG A 255 -7.29 10.60 8.22
C ARG A 255 -7.59 9.99 6.86
N TRP A 256 -7.07 8.79 6.58
CA TRP A 256 -7.44 8.07 5.35
C TRP A 256 -8.95 7.75 5.34
N ILE A 257 -9.49 7.25 6.45
CA ILE A 257 -10.93 7.02 6.62
C ILE A 257 -11.72 8.31 6.39
N GLN A 258 -11.29 9.45 6.99
CA GLN A 258 -11.93 10.75 6.79
C GLN A 258 -11.87 11.21 5.33
N SER A 259 -10.76 10.96 4.62
CA SER A 259 -10.62 11.27 3.21
C SER A 259 -11.61 10.48 2.35
N LEU A 260 -11.75 9.18 2.60
CA LEU A 260 -12.75 8.34 1.94
C LEU A 260 -14.19 8.79 2.25
N ASP A 261 -14.47 9.21 3.49
CA ASP A 261 -15.78 9.78 3.86
C ASP A 261 -16.07 11.11 3.15
N ARG A 262 -15.04 11.95 2.90
CA ARG A 262 -15.19 13.17 2.07
C ARG A 262 -15.51 12.82 0.62
N MET A 263 -14.81 11.84 0.04
CA MET A 263 -15.06 11.34 -1.33
C MET A 263 -16.49 10.79 -1.47
N ARG A 264 -16.93 9.97 -0.51
CA ARG A 264 -18.31 9.43 -0.47
C ARG A 264 -19.39 10.50 -0.45
N ARG A 265 -19.16 11.61 0.27
CA ARG A 265 -20.12 12.73 0.34
C ARG A 265 -20.29 13.49 -0.98
N LEU A 266 -19.32 13.40 -1.90
CA LEU A 266 -19.45 13.98 -3.24
C LEU A 266 -20.37 13.15 -4.14
N ASP A 267 -20.67 11.92 -3.76
CA ASP A 267 -21.56 10.97 -4.47
C ASP A 267 -21.24 10.86 -5.98
N PRO A 268 -19.97 10.59 -6.38
CA PRO A 268 -19.58 10.58 -7.76
C PRO A 268 -20.22 9.42 -8.55
N ALA A 269 -20.41 9.63 -9.85
CA ALA A 269 -20.87 8.59 -10.76
C ALA A 269 -19.70 7.78 -11.36
N ARG A 270 -18.46 8.30 -11.27
CA ARG A 270 -17.25 7.67 -11.77
C ARG A 270 -16.12 7.76 -10.74
N LEU A 271 -15.41 6.66 -10.54
CA LEU A 271 -14.19 6.57 -9.73
C LEU A 271 -13.05 6.12 -10.63
N ILE A 272 -12.05 6.98 -10.78
CA ILE A 272 -10.92 6.79 -11.68
C ILE A 272 -9.63 6.71 -10.85
N PRO A 273 -9.25 5.53 -10.35
CA PRO A 273 -8.06 5.39 -9.51
C PRO A 273 -6.77 5.48 -10.32
N SER A 274 -5.69 5.89 -9.66
CA SER A 274 -4.35 5.90 -10.25
C SER A 274 -3.76 4.51 -10.42
N HIS A 275 -4.38 3.51 -9.84
CA HIS A 275 -4.10 2.09 -10.06
C HIS A 275 -5.39 1.33 -10.32
N THR A 276 -5.28 0.19 -11.06
CA THR A 276 -6.42 -0.66 -11.41
C THR A 276 -7.40 0.02 -12.41
N LEU A 277 -8.60 -0.51 -12.54
CA LEU A 277 -9.55 -0.04 -13.57
C LEU A 277 -10.52 1.01 -13.03
N PRO A 278 -11.02 1.92 -13.88
CA PRO A 278 -12.13 2.80 -13.55
C PRO A 278 -13.39 2.04 -13.14
N ILE A 279 -14.17 2.64 -12.25
CA ILE A 279 -15.48 2.14 -11.85
C ILE A 279 -16.53 3.16 -12.30
N GLU A 280 -17.52 2.71 -13.06
CA GLU A 280 -18.63 3.54 -13.54
C GLU A 280 -19.95 3.08 -12.92
N GLY A 281 -20.85 4.03 -12.73
CA GLY A 281 -22.13 3.81 -12.08
C GLY A 281 -22.11 4.25 -10.60
N ARG A 282 -22.97 5.21 -10.26
CA ARG A 282 -23.07 5.80 -8.91
C ARG A 282 -23.25 4.76 -7.80
N GLY A 283 -24.03 3.71 -8.08
CA GLY A 283 -24.24 2.60 -7.14
C GLY A 283 -22.96 1.84 -6.85
N GLU A 284 -22.22 1.47 -7.90
CA GLU A 284 -20.96 0.71 -7.81
C GLU A 284 -19.87 1.54 -7.13
N VAL A 285 -19.75 2.83 -7.50
CA VAL A 285 -18.79 3.75 -6.86
C VAL A 285 -19.09 3.92 -5.37
N ARG A 286 -20.37 4.07 -5.01
CA ARG A 286 -20.80 4.17 -3.61
C ARG A 286 -20.44 2.91 -2.82
N LEU A 287 -20.66 1.73 -3.40
CA LEU A 287 -20.30 0.45 -2.80
C LEU A 287 -18.78 0.32 -2.66
N ALA A 288 -18.01 0.61 -3.69
CA ALA A 288 -16.55 0.53 -3.69
C ALA A 288 -15.93 1.40 -2.59
N LEU A 289 -16.29 2.68 -2.54
CA LEU A 289 -15.78 3.61 -1.52
C LEU A 289 -16.25 3.25 -0.10
N ARG A 290 -17.49 2.76 0.06
CA ARG A 290 -18.00 2.31 1.35
C ARG A 290 -17.24 1.10 1.86
N ASP A 291 -17.15 0.05 1.05
CA ASP A 291 -16.58 -1.22 1.46
C ASP A 291 -15.07 -1.06 1.76
N TYR A 292 -14.36 -0.24 0.97
CA TYR A 292 -12.95 0.08 1.19
C TYR A 292 -12.74 0.83 2.51
N ARG A 293 -13.52 1.89 2.73
CA ARG A 293 -13.52 2.67 3.96
C ARG A 293 -13.84 1.82 5.19
N ASP A 294 -14.87 0.97 5.09
CA ASP A 294 -15.32 0.12 6.20
C ASP A 294 -14.32 -1.00 6.51
N GLY A 295 -13.62 -1.53 5.48
CA GLY A 295 -12.52 -2.46 5.66
C GLY A 295 -11.37 -1.86 6.47
N ILE A 296 -10.93 -0.65 6.11
CA ILE A 296 -9.90 0.09 6.84
C ILE A 296 -10.33 0.37 8.28
N GLN A 297 -11.56 0.87 8.47
CA GLN A 297 -12.12 1.17 9.78
C GLN A 297 -12.19 -0.08 10.66
N SER A 298 -12.62 -1.21 10.10
CA SER A 298 -12.74 -2.47 10.84
C SER A 298 -11.41 -2.91 11.45
N ILE A 299 -10.30 -2.82 10.69
CA ILE A 299 -8.98 -3.17 11.22
C ILE A 299 -8.51 -2.14 12.26
N GLN A 300 -8.68 -0.84 12.00
CA GLN A 300 -8.37 0.22 12.95
C GLN A 300 -9.06 0.00 14.29
N ASP A 301 -10.38 -0.23 14.28
CA ASP A 301 -11.19 -0.39 15.48
C ASP A 301 -10.82 -1.66 16.26
N GLN A 302 -10.50 -2.76 15.56
CA GLN A 302 -10.06 -4.00 16.20
C GLN A 302 -8.74 -3.81 16.92
N VAL A 303 -7.73 -3.19 16.28
CA VAL A 303 -6.43 -2.95 16.91
C VAL A 303 -6.59 -2.13 18.19
N ILE A 304 -7.32 -1.01 18.11
CA ILE A 304 -7.55 -0.13 19.27
C ILE A 304 -8.33 -0.86 20.36
N ARG A 305 -9.38 -1.60 20.00
CA ARG A 305 -10.19 -2.36 20.96
C ARG A 305 -9.36 -3.42 21.69
N TYR A 306 -8.58 -4.21 20.96
CA TYR A 306 -7.77 -5.27 21.57
C TYR A 306 -6.62 -4.72 22.40
N ALA A 307 -5.97 -3.63 21.97
CA ALA A 307 -4.96 -2.93 22.75
C ALA A 307 -5.55 -2.42 24.08
N ASN A 308 -6.76 -1.82 24.07
CA ASN A 308 -7.46 -1.38 25.28
C ASN A 308 -7.90 -2.55 26.19
N GLN A 309 -7.96 -3.77 25.67
CA GLN A 309 -8.20 -4.98 26.47
C GLN A 309 -6.90 -5.56 27.06
N GLY A 310 -5.76 -4.97 26.75
CA GLY A 310 -4.45 -5.38 27.28
C GLY A 310 -3.79 -6.52 26.50
N LEU A 311 -4.24 -6.82 25.28
CA LEU A 311 -3.56 -7.80 24.42
C LEU A 311 -2.23 -7.21 23.92
N ASP A 312 -1.20 -8.05 23.84
CA ASP A 312 0.04 -7.72 23.18
C ASP A 312 -0.13 -7.67 21.64
N LEU A 313 0.87 -7.13 20.97
CA LEU A 313 0.82 -6.91 19.52
C LEU A 313 0.62 -8.20 18.71
N ASP A 314 1.29 -9.28 19.10
CA ASP A 314 1.22 -10.54 18.37
C ASP A 314 -0.17 -11.18 18.55
N ALA A 315 -0.71 -11.17 19.78
CA ALA A 315 -2.06 -11.63 20.09
C ALA A 315 -3.14 -10.78 19.39
N ILE A 316 -2.90 -9.47 19.20
CA ILE A 316 -3.79 -8.61 18.40
C ILE A 316 -3.80 -9.06 16.94
N VAL A 317 -2.61 -9.16 16.33
CA VAL A 317 -2.46 -9.48 14.90
C VAL A 317 -3.08 -10.83 14.54
N GLU A 318 -2.90 -11.84 15.39
CA GLU A 318 -3.51 -13.15 15.20
C GLU A 318 -5.06 -13.13 15.15
N ARG A 319 -5.68 -12.13 15.79
CA ARG A 319 -7.14 -11.99 15.85
C ARG A 319 -7.74 -11.10 14.79
N LEU A 320 -6.90 -10.28 14.10
CA LEU A 320 -7.40 -9.38 13.08
C LEU A 320 -8.03 -10.16 11.92
N ALA A 321 -9.20 -9.71 11.52
CA ALA A 321 -9.93 -10.24 10.38
C ALA A 321 -11.00 -9.24 9.93
N LEU A 322 -11.61 -9.46 8.78
CA LEU A 322 -12.74 -8.65 8.29
C LEU A 322 -14.07 -9.39 8.53
N PRO A 323 -15.17 -8.65 8.73
CA PRO A 323 -16.50 -9.22 8.60
C PRO A 323 -16.65 -9.95 7.26
N LYS A 324 -17.35 -11.08 7.23
CA LYS A 324 -17.49 -11.94 6.05
C LYS A 324 -17.86 -11.15 4.79
N ALA A 325 -18.85 -10.27 4.89
CA ALA A 325 -19.30 -9.45 3.76
C ALA A 325 -18.22 -8.52 3.18
N LEU A 326 -17.23 -8.12 3.98
CA LEU A 326 -16.08 -7.32 3.54
C LEU A 326 -14.93 -8.20 3.07
N ALA A 327 -14.68 -9.34 3.72
CA ALA A 327 -13.61 -10.26 3.34
C ALA A 327 -13.81 -10.86 1.93
N GLU A 328 -15.04 -10.91 1.45
CA GLU A 328 -15.40 -11.39 0.11
C GLU A 328 -15.27 -10.29 -0.98
N ARG A 329 -14.92 -9.04 -0.60
CA ARG A 329 -14.79 -7.94 -1.56
C ARG A 329 -13.43 -7.97 -2.25
N ARG A 330 -13.42 -7.89 -3.57
CA ARG A 330 -12.19 -7.88 -4.38
C ARG A 330 -11.23 -6.73 -3.99
N SER A 331 -11.78 -5.55 -3.67
CA SER A 331 -11.00 -4.40 -3.20
C SER A 331 -10.37 -4.57 -1.82
N LEU A 332 -10.66 -5.68 -1.12
CA LEU A 332 -10.13 -6.00 0.19
C LEU A 332 -9.35 -7.32 0.22
N LEU A 333 -9.11 -7.95 -0.95
CA LEU A 333 -8.20 -9.09 -1.04
C LEU A 333 -6.75 -8.65 -0.75
N GLU A 334 -6.02 -9.43 0.04
CA GLU A 334 -4.63 -9.16 0.45
C GLU A 334 -3.62 -9.38 -0.70
N LEU A 335 -3.90 -8.79 -1.88
CA LEU A 335 -3.04 -8.88 -3.06
C LEU A 335 -1.86 -7.90 -2.98
N TYR A 336 -2.00 -6.79 -2.26
CA TYR A 336 -0.98 -5.76 -2.10
C TYR A 336 -0.72 -5.41 -0.63
N GLY A 337 -1.64 -4.71 0.05
CA GLY A 337 -1.58 -4.55 1.49
C GLY A 337 -2.00 -5.83 2.22
N GLN A 338 -1.63 -5.95 3.49
CA GLN A 338 -2.00 -7.09 4.33
C GLN A 338 -2.47 -6.62 5.71
N ILE A 339 -3.41 -7.35 6.28
CA ILE A 339 -4.01 -7.08 7.59
C ILE A 339 -2.94 -7.15 8.69
N ASP A 340 -2.04 -8.14 8.64
CA ASP A 340 -1.00 -8.34 9.66
C ASP A 340 -0.05 -7.14 9.75
N TRP A 341 0.43 -6.65 8.61
CA TRP A 341 1.33 -5.49 8.58
C TRP A 341 0.59 -4.22 8.96
N SER A 342 -0.65 -4.10 8.51
CA SER A 342 -1.53 -2.98 8.84
C SER A 342 -1.79 -2.90 10.34
N GLY A 343 -2.10 -4.04 10.98
CA GLY A 343 -2.30 -4.11 12.43
C GLY A 343 -1.08 -3.69 13.22
N ARG A 344 0.10 -4.18 12.84
CA ARG A 344 1.38 -3.77 13.45
C ARG A 344 1.66 -2.27 13.28
N ALA A 345 1.38 -1.72 12.11
CA ALA A 345 1.57 -0.30 11.86
C ALA A 345 0.59 0.57 12.64
N ILE A 346 -0.69 0.21 12.67
CA ILE A 346 -1.72 0.92 13.44
C ILE A 346 -1.34 0.95 14.93
N PHE A 347 -0.95 -0.20 15.48
CA PHE A 347 -0.50 -0.29 16.87
C PHE A 347 0.72 0.61 17.12
N GLY A 348 1.76 0.49 16.28
CA GLY A 348 2.98 1.28 16.39
C GLY A 348 2.75 2.79 16.21
N ASN A 349 1.83 3.18 15.32
CA ASN A 349 1.47 4.59 15.13
C ASN A 349 0.71 5.17 16.33
N ALA A 350 -0.11 4.34 17.01
CA ALA A 350 -0.88 4.75 18.17
C ALA A 350 -0.06 4.78 19.48
N LEU A 351 0.83 3.80 19.68
CA LEU A 351 1.51 3.55 20.96
C LEU A 351 3.04 3.63 20.87
N GLY A 352 3.61 3.77 19.67
CA GLY A 352 5.04 3.75 19.44
C GLY A 352 5.60 2.33 19.27
N TRP A 353 6.92 2.21 19.30
CA TRP A 353 7.64 0.96 19.04
C TRP A 353 7.61 -0.05 20.19
N PHE A 354 7.39 0.42 21.41
CA PHE A 354 7.42 -0.43 22.60
C PHE A 354 6.12 -1.25 22.73
N ASP A 355 6.26 -2.55 22.77
CA ASP A 355 5.13 -3.50 22.78
C ASP A 355 4.66 -3.92 24.19
N GLY A 356 5.27 -3.34 25.25
CA GLY A 356 4.95 -3.62 26.65
C GLY A 356 5.81 -4.72 27.28
N ARG A 357 6.65 -5.42 26.52
CA ARG A 357 7.50 -6.51 27.04
C ARG A 357 8.82 -5.94 27.59
N PRO A 358 9.18 -6.21 28.87
CA PRO A 358 10.40 -5.66 29.49
C PRO A 358 11.68 -6.00 28.73
N GLU A 359 11.79 -7.20 28.16
CA GLU A 359 12.95 -7.64 27.39
C GLU A 359 13.12 -6.84 26.08
N ALA A 360 12.06 -6.24 25.54
CA ALA A 360 12.13 -5.38 24.36
C ALA A 360 12.81 -4.03 24.65
N LEU A 361 12.90 -3.61 25.93
CA LEU A 361 13.64 -2.40 26.32
C LEU A 361 15.16 -2.59 26.24
N TYR A 362 15.64 -3.80 26.53
CA TYR A 362 17.08 -4.13 26.58
C TYR A 362 17.36 -5.46 25.86
N PRO A 363 17.07 -5.56 24.55
CA PRO A 363 17.27 -6.79 23.83
C PRO A 363 18.76 -7.14 23.74
N SER A 364 19.09 -8.41 23.81
CA SER A 364 20.42 -8.89 23.44
C SER A 364 20.73 -8.52 21.99
N GLY A 365 22.00 -8.26 21.66
CA GLY A 365 22.40 -8.07 20.28
C GLY A 365 21.98 -9.27 19.42
N ARG A 366 21.33 -9.04 18.27
CA ARG A 366 20.69 -10.07 17.46
C ARG A 366 21.65 -11.22 17.08
N VAL A 367 22.87 -10.89 16.65
CA VAL A 367 23.90 -11.87 16.29
C VAL A 367 24.33 -12.72 17.49
N GLU A 368 24.53 -12.06 18.66
CA GLU A 368 24.92 -12.75 19.89
C GLU A 368 23.83 -13.69 20.39
N PHE A 369 22.59 -13.22 20.38
CA PHE A 369 21.42 -14.02 20.73
C PHE A 369 21.32 -15.25 19.82
N ALA A 370 21.41 -15.05 18.50
CA ALA A 370 21.31 -16.12 17.52
C ALA A 370 22.42 -17.18 17.71
N LYS A 371 23.69 -16.77 17.87
CA LYS A 371 24.82 -17.68 18.13
C LYS A 371 24.63 -18.52 19.39
N LYS A 372 24.19 -17.88 20.49
CA LYS A 372 23.93 -18.59 21.75
C LYS A 372 22.77 -19.58 21.60
N THR A 373 21.70 -19.15 20.94
CA THR A 373 20.49 -19.99 20.74
C THR A 373 20.80 -21.18 19.85
N VAL A 374 21.45 -21.00 18.71
CA VAL A 374 21.87 -22.10 17.81
C VAL A 374 22.73 -23.10 18.55
N LYS A 375 23.74 -22.63 19.33
CA LYS A 375 24.58 -23.50 20.15
C LYS A 375 23.75 -24.32 21.17
N ASN A 376 22.82 -23.68 21.87
CA ASN A 376 22.02 -24.32 22.91
C ASN A 376 20.99 -25.32 22.34
N LEU A 377 20.54 -25.12 21.12
CA LEU A 377 19.66 -26.03 20.38
C LEU A 377 20.38 -27.24 19.79
N GLY A 378 21.71 -27.36 19.96
CA GLY A 378 22.49 -28.49 19.46
C GLY A 378 23.29 -28.21 18.17
N GLY A 379 23.40 -26.95 17.81
CA GLY A 379 24.20 -26.50 16.66
C GLY A 379 23.42 -26.38 15.35
N GLN A 380 24.10 -25.95 14.31
CA GLN A 380 23.54 -25.66 12.99
C GLN A 380 22.72 -26.81 12.40
N ALA A 381 23.28 -28.03 12.37
CA ALA A 381 22.61 -29.19 11.78
C ALA A 381 21.27 -29.49 12.46
N ARG A 382 21.22 -29.45 13.80
CA ARG A 382 19.97 -29.73 14.54
C ARG A 382 18.93 -28.63 14.31
N VAL A 383 19.33 -27.36 14.28
CA VAL A 383 18.40 -26.24 14.01
C VAL A 383 17.83 -26.36 12.58
N LEU A 384 18.63 -26.80 11.62
CA LEU A 384 18.17 -27.01 10.26
C LEU A 384 17.18 -28.18 10.18
N ASP A 385 17.45 -29.30 10.87
CA ASP A 385 16.52 -30.43 10.95
C ASP A 385 15.19 -30.00 11.60
N LEU A 386 15.24 -29.24 12.69
CA LEU A 386 14.04 -28.69 13.33
C LEU A 386 13.22 -27.78 12.40
N ALA A 387 13.89 -26.96 11.58
CA ALA A 387 13.20 -26.13 10.61
C ALA A 387 12.51 -26.95 9.51
N GLU A 388 13.15 -28.03 9.03
CA GLU A 388 12.55 -28.94 8.05
C GLU A 388 11.40 -29.77 8.66
N GLU A 389 11.54 -30.26 9.91
CA GLU A 389 10.47 -30.91 10.67
C GLU A 389 9.26 -29.99 10.77
N SER A 390 9.44 -28.75 11.27
CA SER A 390 8.35 -27.75 11.43
C SER A 390 7.65 -27.45 10.10
N ARG A 391 8.43 -27.28 9.02
CA ARG A 391 7.86 -27.05 7.69
C ARG A 391 7.02 -28.25 7.20
N SER A 392 7.48 -29.48 7.46
CA SER A 392 6.75 -30.69 7.07
C SER A 392 5.43 -30.86 7.86
N GLU A 393 5.36 -30.32 9.07
CA GLU A 393 4.19 -30.28 9.91
C GLU A 393 3.23 -29.11 9.57
N GLY A 394 3.64 -28.24 8.64
CA GLY A 394 2.87 -27.07 8.20
C GLY A 394 3.13 -25.80 9.03
N ASP A 395 4.00 -25.84 10.04
CA ASP A 395 4.40 -24.66 10.82
C ASP A 395 5.54 -23.88 10.12
N VAL A 396 5.20 -23.27 8.99
CA VAL A 396 6.12 -22.50 8.17
C VAL A 396 6.66 -21.27 8.92
N ARG A 397 5.88 -20.66 9.83
CA ARG A 397 6.31 -19.48 10.58
C ARG A 397 7.47 -19.82 11.51
N TYR A 398 7.33 -20.89 12.29
CA TYR A 398 8.39 -21.34 13.18
C TYR A 398 9.64 -21.83 12.42
N ALA A 399 9.44 -22.52 11.28
CA ALA A 399 10.54 -22.89 10.39
C ALA A 399 11.34 -21.67 9.93
N LEU A 400 10.68 -20.58 9.52
CA LEU A 400 11.33 -19.32 9.13
C LEU A 400 12.09 -18.67 10.28
N GLU A 401 11.58 -18.70 11.51
CA GLU A 401 12.28 -18.18 12.69
C GLU A 401 13.56 -18.97 12.99
N LEU A 402 13.52 -20.30 12.92
CA LEU A 402 14.70 -21.16 13.08
C LEU A 402 15.75 -20.88 12.00
N LEU A 403 15.34 -20.76 10.74
CA LEU A 403 16.23 -20.42 9.64
C LEU A 403 16.78 -19.00 9.78
N ALA A 404 16.02 -18.05 10.32
CA ALA A 404 16.49 -16.72 10.63
C ALA A 404 17.56 -16.70 11.72
N LEU A 405 17.45 -17.58 12.73
CA LEU A 405 18.53 -17.76 13.72
C LEU A 405 19.83 -18.23 13.06
N LEU A 406 19.77 -19.18 12.12
CA LEU A 406 20.97 -19.63 11.39
C LEU A 406 21.59 -18.51 10.55
N ARG A 407 20.75 -17.74 9.85
CA ARG A 407 21.20 -16.56 9.08
C ARG A 407 21.89 -15.53 9.98
N ASP A 408 21.26 -15.20 11.10
CA ASP A 408 21.75 -14.15 12.01
C ASP A 408 23.01 -14.63 12.80
N ALA A 409 23.18 -15.93 12.97
CA ALA A 409 24.40 -16.52 13.53
C ALA A 409 25.55 -16.67 12.52
N ASP A 410 25.34 -16.30 11.24
CA ASP A 410 26.26 -16.52 10.11
C ASP A 410 26.57 -18.04 9.93
N ALA A 411 25.55 -18.86 10.08
CA ALA A 411 25.60 -20.32 10.05
C ALA A 411 24.68 -20.94 8.98
N LEU A 412 24.28 -20.18 7.97
CA LEU A 412 23.38 -20.61 6.91
C LEU A 412 24.21 -21.13 5.73
N ASP A 413 24.32 -22.46 5.60
CA ASP A 413 24.92 -23.12 4.44
C ASP A 413 23.97 -23.20 3.23
N GLU A 414 24.36 -23.85 2.13
CA GLU A 414 23.54 -23.99 0.91
C GLU A 414 22.25 -24.77 1.15
N ARG A 415 22.26 -25.81 2.02
CA ARG A 415 21.03 -26.51 2.42
C ARG A 415 20.07 -25.56 3.14
N GLY A 416 20.60 -24.78 4.08
CA GLY A 416 19.82 -23.79 4.83
C GLY A 416 19.28 -22.65 3.95
N LYS A 417 20.05 -22.17 2.98
CA LYS A 417 19.58 -21.18 2.00
C LYS A 417 18.42 -21.72 1.18
N ASN A 418 18.54 -22.95 0.68
CA ASN A 418 17.48 -23.61 -0.09
C ASN A 418 16.23 -23.83 0.75
N ALA A 419 16.36 -24.25 2.02
CA ALA A 419 15.26 -24.41 2.96
C ALA A 419 14.57 -23.05 3.24
N PHE A 420 15.37 -21.97 3.38
CA PHE A 420 14.84 -20.61 3.59
C PHE A 420 14.01 -20.14 2.40
N VAL A 421 14.52 -20.31 1.17
CA VAL A 421 13.78 -19.98 -0.06
C VAL A 421 12.50 -20.81 -0.17
N SER A 422 12.59 -22.12 0.13
CA SER A 422 11.42 -23.02 0.07
C SER A 422 10.35 -22.67 1.12
N ALA A 423 10.72 -22.14 2.28
CA ALA A 423 9.79 -21.71 3.32
C ALA A 423 9.16 -20.34 3.06
N LEU A 424 9.74 -19.54 2.15
CA LEU A 424 9.19 -18.25 1.72
C LEU A 424 8.22 -18.37 0.54
N ARG A 425 8.17 -19.52 -0.13
CA ARG A 425 7.23 -19.84 -1.22
C ARG A 425 5.99 -20.55 -0.69
#